data_22e363984dfd7691962778f582265af8
#
_entry.id   22e363984dfd7691962778f582265af8
#
_cell.length_a   1.000
_cell.length_b   1.000
_cell.length_c   1.000
_cell.angle_alpha   90.00
_cell.angle_beta   90.00
_cell.angle_gamma   90.00
#
_symmetry.space_group_name_H-M   'P 1'
#
loop_
_entity.id
_entity.type
_entity.pdbx_description
1 polymer ?
#
loop_
_entity_poly.entity_id
_entity_poly.type
_entity_poly.pdbx_seq_one_letter_code
_entity_poly.pdbx_strand_id
1 'polypeptide(L)'
;MLEPANVTCMKHAIVSVVALFLSACSSTPPSVAFPTGELVDLSHTYDSQTIYWPTAEGFQLRRDADGVTPAGYYYAANSFFTSEHGGTHIDAPVHFAEGHQTVDKIPLDRLIGSAVVVDVTQQSTGDADYQITVADFQRFEQEHGAIPKDAIVLLRTGFSTRWPGAERYLGTTLRGEEGARSLHFPGLHPDAARWIVTNRPIRAIGIDTASIDYGPSTLFESHRALYEHDIPAFENLTALDRLPITGAYVIALPMKIGGGSGAPLRAVAVLP
;
A
#
# COMPACT_ATOMS: atom_id res chain seq x y z
N MET A 1 12.96 106.22 -33.31
CA MET A 1 13.92 105.67 -32.37
C MET A 1 13.14 104.97 -31.27
N LEU A 2 12.93 103.67 -31.44
CA LEU A 2 12.26 102.81 -30.48
C LEU A 2 13.04 101.50 -30.47
N GLU A 3 13.58 101.12 -29.32
CA GLU A 3 14.28 99.93 -29.05
C GLU A 3 13.31 98.73 -29.02
N PRO A 4 13.70 97.49 -29.46
CA PRO A 4 12.89 96.31 -29.32
C PRO A 4 13.09 95.62 -28.00
N ALA A 5 12.00 95.18 -27.41
CA ALA A 5 11.91 94.44 -26.16
C ALA A 5 12.48 92.99 -26.27
N ASN A 6 13.28 92.68 -25.28
CA ASN A 6 13.83 91.34 -25.07
C ASN A 6 12.76 90.34 -24.55
N VAL A 7 12.51 89.31 -25.26
CA VAL A 7 11.64 88.20 -24.81
C VAL A 7 12.52 87.05 -24.32
N THR A 8 12.50 86.84 -23.01
CA THR A 8 13.21 85.72 -22.35
C THR A 8 12.42 84.48 -22.43
N CYS A 9 12.94 83.49 -23.17
CA CYS A 9 12.35 82.15 -23.32
C CYS A 9 12.69 81.34 -22.08
N MET A 10 11.70 81.04 -21.21
CA MET A 10 11.80 80.09 -20.11
C MET A 10 11.71 78.62 -20.65
N LYS A 11 12.82 77.93 -20.56
CA LYS A 11 12.86 76.45 -20.82
C LYS A 11 12.31 75.75 -19.63
N HIS A 12 11.16 75.09 -19.84
CA HIS A 12 10.57 74.12 -18.87
C HIS A 12 11.30 72.79 -19.02
N ALA A 13 12.01 72.36 -18.01
CA ALA A 13 12.59 71.04 -17.92
C ALA A 13 11.51 70.05 -17.46
N ILE A 14 11.07 69.16 -18.32
CA ILE A 14 10.17 68.04 -17.95
C ILE A 14 11.03 66.97 -17.32
N VAL A 15 10.90 66.73 -16.00
CA VAL A 15 11.50 65.61 -15.29
C VAL A 15 10.55 64.43 -15.43
N SER A 16 10.91 63.48 -16.34
CA SER A 16 10.21 62.22 -16.43
C SER A 16 10.61 61.29 -15.30
N VAL A 17 9.71 61.07 -14.34
CA VAL A 17 9.88 60.04 -13.32
C VAL A 17 9.51 58.70 -13.90
N VAL A 18 10.52 57.87 -14.21
CA VAL A 18 10.34 56.46 -14.58
C VAL A 18 10.12 55.66 -13.30
N ALA A 19 8.86 55.31 -13.02
CA ALA A 19 8.54 54.37 -11.94
C ALA A 19 8.89 52.93 -12.38
N LEU A 20 10.00 52.39 -11.86
CA LEU A 20 10.32 50.96 -11.98
C LEU A 20 9.37 50.17 -11.09
N PHE A 21 8.37 49.50 -11.70
CA PHE A 21 7.61 48.46 -11.04
C PHE A 21 8.51 47.24 -10.89
N LEU A 22 9.09 47.01 -9.74
CA LEU A 22 9.69 45.75 -9.33
C LEU A 22 8.55 44.76 -9.08
N SER A 23 8.19 43.97 -10.12
CA SER A 23 7.37 42.79 -9.94
C SER A 23 8.16 41.76 -9.12
N ALA A 24 7.96 41.75 -7.81
CA ALA A 24 8.40 40.67 -6.96
C ALA A 24 7.59 39.42 -7.32
N CYS A 25 8.19 38.57 -8.16
CA CYS A 25 7.67 37.18 -8.28
C CYS A 25 7.85 36.52 -6.91
N SER A 26 6.82 36.55 -6.07
CA SER A 26 6.74 35.68 -4.91
C SER A 26 6.52 34.25 -5.45
N SER A 27 7.61 33.52 -5.65
CA SER A 27 7.57 32.08 -5.79
C SER A 27 7.15 31.53 -4.45
N THR A 28 5.85 31.27 -4.27
CA THR A 28 5.39 30.41 -3.18
C THR A 28 6.13 29.09 -3.34
N PRO A 29 6.84 28.60 -2.31
CA PRO A 29 7.46 27.28 -2.40
C PRO A 29 6.37 26.26 -2.73
N PRO A 30 6.65 25.25 -3.57
CA PRO A 30 5.67 24.25 -3.91
C PRO A 30 5.16 23.64 -2.60
N SER A 31 3.87 23.83 -2.30
CA SER A 31 3.24 23.18 -1.17
C SER A 31 3.22 21.69 -1.48
N VAL A 32 3.90 20.89 -0.68
CA VAL A 32 3.72 19.43 -0.72
C VAL A 32 2.31 19.18 -0.21
N ALA A 33 1.36 18.98 -1.12
CA ALA A 33 0.01 18.61 -0.75
C ALA A 33 0.01 17.13 -0.36
N PHE A 34 -0.23 16.83 0.91
CA PHE A 34 -0.59 15.50 1.36
C PHE A 34 -2.02 15.21 0.87
N PRO A 35 -2.35 13.97 0.44
CA PRO A 35 -3.72 13.61 0.11
C PRO A 35 -4.65 13.94 1.30
N THR A 36 -5.73 14.68 1.05
CA THR A 36 -6.63 15.22 2.10
C THR A 36 -7.99 14.53 2.16
N GLY A 37 -8.15 13.41 1.45
CA GLY A 37 -9.39 12.65 1.38
C GLY A 37 -9.72 11.84 2.64
N GLU A 38 -10.83 11.11 2.60
CA GLU A 38 -11.22 10.17 3.64
C GLU A 38 -10.16 9.08 3.82
N LEU A 39 -9.85 8.75 5.09
CA LEU A 39 -8.94 7.66 5.42
C LEU A 39 -9.71 6.34 5.56
N VAL A 40 -9.26 5.31 4.86
CA VAL A 40 -9.77 3.94 4.95
C VAL A 40 -8.68 3.04 5.53
N ASP A 41 -8.98 2.38 6.66
CA ASP A 41 -8.11 1.38 7.25
C ASP A 41 -8.20 0.08 6.45
N LEU A 42 -7.09 -0.37 5.92
CA LEU A 42 -6.97 -1.60 5.13
C LEU A 42 -6.42 -2.77 5.94
N SER A 43 -6.37 -2.67 7.27
CA SER A 43 -5.73 -3.66 8.13
C SER A 43 -6.72 -4.32 9.09
N HIS A 44 -6.60 -5.63 9.26
CA HIS A 44 -7.27 -6.36 10.32
C HIS A 44 -6.60 -6.09 11.69
N THR A 45 -7.39 -6.15 12.75
CA THR A 45 -6.89 -6.09 14.13
C THR A 45 -6.05 -7.33 14.45
N TYR A 46 -4.94 -7.14 15.15
CA TYR A 46 -4.15 -8.23 15.72
C TYR A 46 -4.69 -8.59 17.10
N ASP A 47 -5.27 -9.78 17.21
CA ASP A 47 -5.82 -10.35 18.43
C ASP A 47 -5.79 -11.89 18.39
N SER A 48 -6.49 -12.55 19.31
CA SER A 48 -6.58 -14.01 19.37
C SER A 48 -7.30 -14.67 18.18
N GLN A 49 -8.00 -13.86 17.35
CA GLN A 49 -8.71 -14.34 16.15
C GLN A 49 -7.93 -14.07 14.87
N THR A 50 -6.75 -13.45 14.97
CA THR A 50 -5.90 -13.18 13.82
C THR A 50 -5.54 -14.46 13.10
N ILE A 51 -5.77 -14.50 11.80
CA ILE A 51 -5.50 -15.67 10.96
C ILE A 51 -4.02 -15.66 10.55
N TYR A 52 -3.40 -16.82 10.70
CA TYR A 52 -2.02 -17.11 10.31
C TYR A 52 -1.97 -18.31 9.38
N TRP A 53 -0.87 -18.43 8.67
CA TRP A 53 -0.57 -19.65 7.93
C TRP A 53 -0.65 -20.87 8.86
N PRO A 54 -1.15 -22.03 8.40
CA PRO A 54 -1.41 -23.17 9.31
C PRO A 54 -0.20 -23.66 10.11
N THR A 55 1.02 -23.48 9.62
CA THR A 55 2.25 -23.88 10.32
C THR A 55 2.83 -22.80 11.23
N ALA A 56 2.34 -21.54 11.14
CA ALA A 56 2.88 -20.42 11.92
C ALA A 56 2.22 -20.30 13.30
N GLU A 57 2.96 -19.77 14.28
CA GLU A 57 2.39 -19.40 15.58
C GLU A 57 1.55 -18.12 15.47
N GLY A 58 0.43 -18.09 16.19
CA GLY A 58 -0.49 -16.96 16.21
C GLY A 58 -0.04 -15.81 17.09
N PHE A 59 -0.79 -14.70 17.04
CA PHE A 59 -0.57 -13.52 17.86
C PHE A 59 -0.82 -13.83 19.36
N GLN A 60 0.11 -13.39 20.20
CA GLN A 60 0.03 -13.53 21.65
C GLN A 60 0.28 -12.16 22.28
N LEU A 61 -0.71 -11.65 23.03
CA LEU A 61 -0.57 -10.43 23.82
C LEU A 61 -0.43 -10.82 25.31
N ARG A 62 0.69 -10.47 25.92
CA ARG A 62 0.93 -10.65 27.35
C ARG A 62 0.81 -9.32 28.06
N ARG A 63 -0.07 -9.28 29.05
CA ARG A 63 -0.23 -8.12 29.92
C ARG A 63 0.90 -8.10 30.96
N ASP A 64 1.75 -7.08 30.93
CA ASP A 64 2.88 -6.90 31.85
C ASP A 64 2.48 -6.00 33.04
N ALA A 65 1.65 -4.99 32.81
CA ALA A 65 1.08 -4.11 33.81
C ALA A 65 -0.29 -3.58 33.39
N ASP A 66 -1.21 -3.41 34.33
CA ASP A 66 -2.53 -2.81 34.09
C ASP A 66 -3.17 -2.40 35.43
N GLY A 67 -3.05 -1.14 35.84
CA GLY A 67 -3.61 -0.65 37.08
C GLY A 67 -2.96 0.61 37.64
N VAL A 68 -3.44 1.02 38.82
CA VAL A 68 -2.89 2.18 39.55
C VAL A 68 -1.62 1.75 40.28
N THR A 69 -0.54 2.46 40.03
CA THR A 69 0.77 2.22 40.67
C THR A 69 0.76 2.68 42.12
N PRO A 70 1.73 2.22 42.98
CA PRO A 70 1.88 2.73 44.32
C PRO A 70 2.10 4.25 44.39
N ALA A 71 2.57 4.89 43.32
CA ALA A 71 2.74 6.33 43.20
C ALA A 71 1.47 7.09 42.81
N GLY A 72 0.32 6.38 42.64
CA GLY A 72 -1.00 6.97 42.42
C GLY A 72 -1.37 7.31 40.99
N TYR A 73 -0.59 6.88 39.98
CA TYR A 73 -0.94 7.02 38.56
C TYR A 73 -1.26 5.66 37.90
N TYR A 74 -2.12 5.66 36.90
CA TYR A 74 -2.42 4.48 36.11
C TYR A 74 -1.27 4.17 35.14
N TYR A 75 -0.94 2.88 35.00
CA TYR A 75 0.06 2.38 34.07
C TYR A 75 -0.42 1.08 33.42
N ALA A 76 -0.34 1.00 32.11
CA ALA A 76 -0.59 -0.21 31.34
C ALA A 76 0.59 -0.48 30.40
N ALA A 77 1.06 -1.71 30.36
CA ALA A 77 2.12 -2.16 29.47
C ALA A 77 1.88 -3.62 29.08
N ASN A 78 2.17 -3.93 27.82
CA ASN A 78 2.05 -5.29 27.30
C ASN A 78 3.30 -5.63 26.49
N SER A 79 3.59 -6.93 26.43
CA SER A 79 4.51 -7.54 25.49
C SER A 79 3.71 -8.39 24.51
N PHE A 80 4.22 -8.56 23.29
CA PHE A 80 3.56 -9.45 22.33
C PHE A 80 4.57 -10.32 21.59
N PHE A 81 4.08 -11.45 21.10
CA PHE A 81 4.74 -12.30 20.12
C PHE A 81 3.84 -12.42 18.90
N THR A 82 4.44 -12.45 17.72
CA THR A 82 3.76 -12.75 16.46
C THR A 82 4.75 -13.35 15.45
N SER A 83 4.29 -14.28 14.61
CA SER A 83 5.00 -14.60 13.38
C SER A 83 4.96 -13.41 12.41
N GLU A 84 5.98 -13.25 11.57
CA GLU A 84 6.06 -12.14 10.60
C GLU A 84 4.93 -12.18 9.58
N HIS A 85 4.53 -13.40 9.14
CA HIS A 85 3.53 -13.67 8.12
C HIS A 85 2.20 -14.10 8.75
N GLY A 86 1.26 -13.19 8.84
CA GLY A 86 -0.08 -13.41 9.37
C GLY A 86 -0.75 -12.11 9.80
N GLY A 87 -2.09 -12.11 9.89
CA GLY A 87 -2.82 -10.85 9.94
C GLY A 87 -2.52 -10.01 8.70
N THR A 88 -2.85 -8.73 8.71
CA THR A 88 -2.43 -7.83 7.63
C THR A 88 -0.93 -7.57 7.74
N HIS A 89 -0.17 -8.03 6.77
CA HIS A 89 1.30 -7.97 6.79
C HIS A 89 1.89 -7.67 5.42
N ILE A 90 3.18 -7.40 5.39
CA ILE A 90 4.00 -7.32 4.19
C ILE A 90 4.91 -8.53 4.10
N ASP A 91 5.06 -9.04 2.91
CA ASP A 91 6.16 -9.91 2.53
C ASP A 91 7.28 -9.09 1.91
N ALA A 92 8.47 -9.23 2.46
CA ALA A 92 9.67 -8.68 1.86
C ALA A 92 10.22 -9.61 0.77
N PRO A 93 10.90 -9.10 -0.26
CA PRO A 93 11.45 -9.91 -1.35
C PRO A 93 12.31 -11.09 -0.90
N VAL A 94 13.07 -10.96 0.19
CA VAL A 94 13.90 -12.03 0.74
C VAL A 94 13.10 -13.27 1.15
N HIS A 95 11.77 -13.15 1.34
CA HIS A 95 10.92 -14.27 1.76
C HIS A 95 10.98 -15.45 0.77
N PHE A 96 11.02 -15.20 -0.54
CA PHE A 96 11.16 -16.23 -1.57
C PHE A 96 12.29 -15.97 -2.59
N ALA A 97 13.11 -14.93 -2.37
CA ALA A 97 14.26 -14.61 -3.22
C ALA A 97 15.51 -14.38 -2.35
N GLU A 98 16.42 -15.37 -2.33
CA GLU A 98 17.64 -15.33 -1.52
C GLU A 98 18.50 -14.11 -1.88
N GLY A 99 18.96 -13.38 -0.87
CA GLY A 99 19.82 -12.21 -1.02
C GLY A 99 19.11 -10.92 -1.45
N HIS A 100 17.79 -10.95 -1.64
CA HIS A 100 16.99 -9.77 -1.94
C HIS A 100 16.66 -8.95 -0.68
N GLN A 101 15.85 -7.89 -0.83
CA GLN A 101 15.58 -6.92 0.23
C GLN A 101 14.84 -7.55 1.42
N THR A 102 15.37 -7.35 2.62
CA THR A 102 14.68 -7.60 3.89
C THR A 102 13.72 -6.43 4.18
N VAL A 103 12.73 -6.63 5.07
CA VAL A 103 11.68 -5.63 5.34
C VAL A 103 12.24 -4.27 5.78
N ASP A 104 13.34 -4.24 6.53
CA ASP A 104 14.01 -3.01 6.96
C ASP A 104 14.76 -2.29 5.84
N LYS A 105 14.94 -2.93 4.69
CA LYS A 105 15.65 -2.41 3.51
C LYS A 105 14.71 -2.00 2.38
N ILE A 106 13.42 -2.33 2.44
CA ILE A 106 12.46 -1.89 1.44
C ILE A 106 12.40 -0.35 1.42
N PRO A 107 12.63 0.30 0.26
CA PRO A 107 12.55 1.75 0.15
C PRO A 107 11.11 2.26 0.42
N LEU A 108 10.98 3.43 1.05
CA LEU A 108 9.66 4.00 1.39
C LEU A 108 8.79 4.29 0.16
N ASP A 109 9.39 4.58 -0.98
CA ASP A 109 8.68 4.80 -2.23
C ASP A 109 8.03 3.51 -2.80
N ARG A 110 8.41 2.33 -2.33
CA ARG A 110 7.70 1.06 -2.59
C ARG A 110 6.43 0.93 -1.75
N LEU A 111 6.40 1.57 -0.58
CA LEU A 111 5.36 1.42 0.44
C LEU A 111 4.29 2.51 0.40
N ILE A 112 4.51 3.56 -0.40
CA ILE A 112 3.66 4.75 -0.44
C ILE A 112 3.44 5.15 -1.90
N GLY A 113 2.18 5.24 -2.35
CA GLY A 113 1.90 5.62 -3.73
C GLY A 113 0.43 5.58 -4.14
N SER A 114 0.17 6.04 -5.35
CA SER A 114 -1.14 5.90 -5.98
C SER A 114 -1.47 4.43 -6.17
N ALA A 115 -2.73 4.07 -5.95
CA ALA A 115 -3.19 2.70 -6.05
C ALA A 115 -4.25 2.52 -7.14
N VAL A 116 -4.30 1.30 -7.70
CA VAL A 116 -5.37 0.82 -8.55
C VAL A 116 -5.91 -0.49 -7.98
N VAL A 117 -7.22 -0.73 -8.14
CA VAL A 117 -7.90 -1.93 -7.65
C VAL A 117 -8.31 -2.80 -8.84
N VAL A 118 -7.70 -3.96 -8.99
CA VAL A 118 -8.14 -4.99 -9.95
C VAL A 118 -9.18 -5.86 -9.25
N ASP A 119 -10.44 -5.66 -9.61
CA ASP A 119 -11.57 -6.35 -8.99
C ASP A 119 -11.90 -7.66 -9.72
N VAL A 120 -11.75 -8.77 -9.01
CA VAL A 120 -12.07 -10.13 -9.47
C VAL A 120 -13.10 -10.81 -8.55
N THR A 121 -13.86 -10.02 -7.78
CA THR A 121 -14.85 -10.52 -6.82
C THR A 121 -15.88 -11.46 -7.47
N GLN A 122 -16.31 -11.13 -8.68
CA GLN A 122 -17.29 -11.95 -9.40
C GLN A 122 -16.73 -13.34 -9.73
N GLN A 123 -15.49 -13.41 -10.20
CA GLN A 123 -14.82 -14.67 -10.55
C GLN A 123 -14.55 -15.51 -9.29
N SER A 124 -14.03 -14.87 -8.23
CA SER A 124 -13.71 -15.51 -6.96
C SER A 124 -14.95 -15.99 -6.19
N THR A 125 -16.13 -15.42 -6.44
CA THR A 125 -17.39 -15.90 -5.85
C THR A 125 -17.79 -17.27 -6.41
N GLY A 126 -17.50 -17.52 -7.68
CA GLY A 126 -17.81 -18.79 -8.36
C GLY A 126 -16.75 -19.88 -8.17
N ASP A 127 -15.51 -19.49 -7.84
CA ASP A 127 -14.36 -20.37 -7.71
C ASP A 127 -13.46 -19.91 -6.55
N ALA A 128 -13.45 -20.70 -5.46
CA ALA A 128 -12.63 -20.39 -4.29
C ALA A 128 -11.12 -20.44 -4.58
N ASP A 129 -10.70 -21.19 -5.59
CA ASP A 129 -9.30 -21.33 -6.00
C ASP A 129 -8.97 -20.50 -7.26
N TYR A 130 -9.78 -19.47 -7.51
CA TYR A 130 -9.59 -18.60 -8.67
C TYR A 130 -8.18 -18.04 -8.73
N GLN A 131 -7.57 -18.18 -9.88
CA GLN A 131 -6.27 -17.59 -10.15
C GLN A 131 -6.43 -16.36 -11.04
N ILE A 132 -6.03 -15.19 -10.54
CA ILE A 132 -6.08 -13.91 -11.25
C ILE A 132 -5.11 -13.97 -12.42
N THR A 133 -5.64 -13.83 -13.63
CA THR A 133 -4.91 -14.07 -14.88
C THR A 133 -4.43 -12.77 -15.54
N VAL A 134 -3.62 -12.91 -16.60
CA VAL A 134 -3.27 -11.78 -17.49
C VAL A 134 -4.52 -11.13 -18.09
N ALA A 135 -5.55 -11.93 -18.40
CA ALA A 135 -6.79 -11.41 -18.97
C ALA A 135 -7.54 -10.47 -18.01
N ASP A 136 -7.43 -10.68 -16.68
CA ASP A 136 -8.03 -9.80 -15.68
C ASP A 136 -7.34 -8.43 -15.66
N PHE A 137 -6.01 -8.39 -15.75
CA PHE A 137 -5.26 -7.14 -15.90
C PHE A 137 -5.57 -6.44 -17.21
N GLN A 138 -5.66 -7.18 -18.31
CA GLN A 138 -6.00 -6.61 -19.61
C GLN A 138 -7.42 -6.06 -19.65
N ARG A 139 -8.38 -6.73 -19.00
CA ARG A 139 -9.74 -6.22 -18.84
C ARG A 139 -9.75 -4.93 -18.04
N PHE A 140 -9.05 -4.89 -16.90
CA PHE A 140 -8.88 -3.67 -16.12
C PHE A 140 -8.35 -2.52 -17.01
N GLU A 141 -7.31 -2.77 -17.79
CA GLU A 141 -6.71 -1.74 -18.63
C GLU A 141 -7.60 -1.29 -19.79
N GLN A 142 -8.42 -2.18 -20.33
CA GLN A 142 -9.40 -1.82 -21.36
C GLN A 142 -10.49 -0.89 -20.81
N GLU A 143 -10.89 -1.07 -19.58
CA GLU A 143 -11.98 -0.32 -18.94
C GLU A 143 -11.50 0.99 -18.29
N HIS A 144 -10.28 1.00 -17.74
CA HIS A 144 -9.81 2.07 -16.86
C HIS A 144 -8.50 2.73 -17.32
N GLY A 145 -7.92 2.27 -18.43
CA GLY A 145 -6.62 2.71 -18.92
C GLY A 145 -5.46 1.90 -18.34
N ALA A 146 -4.27 2.08 -18.91
CA ALA A 146 -3.08 1.34 -18.52
C ALA A 146 -2.77 1.52 -17.01
N ILE A 147 -2.34 0.44 -16.35
CA ILE A 147 -1.84 0.52 -14.96
C ILE A 147 -0.71 1.56 -14.91
N PRO A 148 -0.85 2.62 -14.09
CA PRO A 148 0.14 3.69 -14.05
C PRO A 148 1.51 3.17 -13.60
N LYS A 149 2.56 3.77 -14.15
CA LYS A 149 3.91 3.55 -13.64
C LYS A 149 3.97 3.90 -12.15
N ASP A 150 4.70 3.09 -11.40
CA ASP A 150 4.89 3.25 -9.95
C ASP A 150 3.59 3.18 -9.13
N ALA A 151 2.53 2.54 -9.65
CA ALA A 151 1.32 2.26 -8.90
C ALA A 151 1.53 1.11 -7.90
N ILE A 152 0.76 1.14 -6.83
CA ILE A 152 0.48 -0.02 -5.96
C ILE A 152 -0.75 -0.72 -6.54
N VAL A 153 -0.64 -2.00 -6.88
CA VAL A 153 -1.74 -2.78 -7.46
C VAL A 153 -2.42 -3.58 -6.35
N LEU A 154 -3.71 -3.35 -6.14
CA LEU A 154 -4.52 -4.06 -5.14
C LEU A 154 -5.45 -5.04 -5.84
N LEU A 155 -5.37 -6.31 -5.47
CA LEU A 155 -6.18 -7.40 -5.98
C LEU A 155 -7.35 -7.62 -5.03
N ARG A 156 -8.57 -7.30 -5.48
CA ARG A 156 -9.79 -7.46 -4.69
C ARG A 156 -10.49 -8.74 -5.08
N THR A 157 -10.47 -9.73 -4.20
CA THR A 157 -11.18 -11.01 -4.36
C THR A 157 -12.51 -11.06 -3.61
N GLY A 158 -12.70 -10.17 -2.62
CA GLY A 158 -13.84 -10.16 -1.70
C GLY A 158 -13.69 -11.12 -0.51
N PHE A 159 -12.58 -11.84 -0.40
CA PHE A 159 -12.36 -12.82 0.67
C PHE A 159 -12.22 -12.17 2.05
N SER A 160 -11.78 -10.92 2.14
CA SER A 160 -11.71 -10.19 3.42
C SER A 160 -13.02 -10.19 4.20
N THR A 161 -14.18 -10.29 3.52
CA THR A 161 -15.49 -10.38 4.16
C THR A 161 -15.72 -11.68 4.95
N ARG A 162 -14.87 -12.68 4.76
CA ARG A 162 -14.90 -13.97 5.45
C ARG A 162 -14.11 -13.98 6.76
N TRP A 163 -13.27 -12.95 6.98
CA TRP A 163 -12.49 -12.75 8.20
C TRP A 163 -13.42 -12.51 9.41
N PRO A 164 -13.10 -13.00 10.63
CA PRO A 164 -11.97 -13.84 11.04
C PRO A 164 -12.27 -15.35 10.99
N GLY A 165 -13.23 -15.79 10.23
CA GLY A 165 -13.64 -17.20 10.16
C GLY A 165 -12.64 -18.03 9.36
N ALA A 166 -11.68 -18.69 10.01
CA ALA A 166 -10.59 -19.43 9.35
C ALA A 166 -11.08 -20.45 8.31
N GLU A 167 -12.12 -21.23 8.61
CA GLU A 167 -12.70 -22.20 7.68
C GLU A 167 -13.21 -21.55 6.39
N ARG A 168 -13.88 -20.41 6.49
CA ARG A 168 -14.41 -19.68 5.33
C ARG A 168 -13.33 -18.93 4.58
N TYR A 169 -12.29 -18.45 5.30
CA TYR A 169 -11.24 -17.60 4.75
C TYR A 169 -10.09 -18.42 4.15
N LEU A 170 -9.65 -19.48 4.83
CA LEU A 170 -8.56 -20.36 4.41
C LEU A 170 -9.06 -21.65 3.71
N GLY A 171 -10.35 -21.97 3.80
CA GLY A 171 -10.88 -23.28 3.37
C GLY A 171 -10.74 -24.38 4.42
N THR A 172 -10.02 -24.13 5.53
CA THR A 172 -9.74 -25.13 6.56
C THR A 172 -9.52 -24.50 7.92
N THR A 173 -9.78 -25.28 8.99
CA THR A 173 -9.35 -24.96 10.37
C THR A 173 -8.17 -25.81 10.83
N LEU A 174 -7.70 -26.74 9.99
CA LEU A 174 -6.57 -27.61 10.30
C LEU A 174 -5.29 -26.79 10.48
N ARG A 175 -4.40 -27.30 11.32
CA ARG A 175 -3.09 -26.68 11.59
C ARG A 175 -1.97 -27.60 11.10
N GLY A 176 -0.76 -27.06 11.05
CA GLY A 176 0.43 -27.78 10.59
C GLY A 176 0.40 -28.06 9.08
N GLU A 177 1.17 -29.04 8.65
CA GLU A 177 1.33 -29.40 7.25
C GLU A 177 0.04 -29.89 6.58
N GLU A 178 -0.85 -30.53 7.34
CA GLU A 178 -2.16 -30.96 6.83
C GLU A 178 -3.03 -29.76 6.50
N GLY A 179 -3.05 -28.75 7.40
CA GLY A 179 -3.74 -27.49 7.16
C GLY A 179 -3.18 -26.75 5.95
N ALA A 180 -1.86 -26.68 5.81
CA ALA A 180 -1.22 -26.03 4.68
C ALA A 180 -1.57 -26.70 3.33
N ARG A 181 -1.77 -28.02 3.31
CA ARG A 181 -2.22 -28.76 2.10
C ARG A 181 -3.72 -28.66 1.82
N SER A 182 -4.49 -28.11 2.74
CA SER A 182 -5.94 -28.00 2.67
C SER A 182 -6.43 -26.56 2.46
N LEU A 183 -5.55 -25.67 2.01
CA LEU A 183 -5.87 -24.26 1.79
C LEU A 183 -6.65 -24.09 0.48
N HIS A 184 -7.69 -23.24 0.54
CA HIS A 184 -8.55 -22.89 -0.59
C HIS A 184 -8.93 -21.40 -0.52
N PHE A 185 -8.26 -20.57 -1.31
CA PHE A 185 -8.54 -19.14 -1.50
C PHE A 185 -7.92 -18.64 -2.80
N PRO A 186 -8.45 -17.55 -3.40
CA PRO A 186 -7.93 -16.99 -4.64
C PRO A 186 -6.53 -16.40 -4.49
N GLY A 187 -5.79 -16.37 -5.59
CA GLY A 187 -4.49 -15.72 -5.66
C GLY A 187 -4.08 -15.35 -7.07
N LEU A 188 -2.88 -14.86 -7.24
CA LEU A 188 -2.32 -14.46 -8.51
C LEU A 188 -1.79 -15.67 -9.28
N HIS A 189 -2.14 -15.80 -10.56
CA HIS A 189 -1.56 -16.81 -11.44
C HIS A 189 -0.09 -16.48 -11.74
N PRO A 190 0.82 -17.47 -11.76
CA PRO A 190 2.24 -17.22 -12.02
C PRO A 190 2.53 -16.49 -13.34
N ASP A 191 1.77 -16.77 -14.40
CA ASP A 191 1.93 -16.04 -15.67
C ASP A 191 1.52 -14.58 -15.55
N ALA A 192 0.52 -14.28 -14.73
CA ALA A 192 0.11 -12.91 -14.47
C ALA A 192 1.16 -12.15 -13.63
N ALA A 193 1.78 -12.83 -12.65
CA ALA A 193 2.92 -12.28 -11.91
C ALA A 193 4.08 -11.96 -12.85
N ARG A 194 4.48 -12.89 -13.71
CA ARG A 194 5.53 -12.66 -14.73
C ARG A 194 5.16 -11.56 -15.72
N TRP A 195 3.90 -11.51 -16.13
CA TRP A 195 3.42 -10.48 -17.06
C TRP A 195 3.51 -9.08 -16.44
N ILE A 196 3.04 -8.90 -15.21
CA ILE A 196 3.04 -7.58 -14.55
C ILE A 196 4.46 -7.09 -14.31
N VAL A 197 5.36 -7.96 -13.85
CA VAL A 197 6.79 -7.65 -13.67
C VAL A 197 7.44 -7.17 -14.97
N THR A 198 7.14 -7.86 -16.10
CA THR A 198 7.75 -7.55 -17.39
C THR A 198 7.16 -6.31 -18.04
N ASN A 199 5.86 -6.06 -17.87
CA ASN A 199 5.13 -5.08 -18.67
C ASN A 199 4.71 -3.83 -17.86
N ARG A 200 4.73 -3.89 -16.52
CA ARG A 200 4.24 -2.80 -15.67
C ARG A 200 5.20 -2.54 -14.52
N PRO A 201 5.88 -1.38 -14.49
CA PRO A 201 6.78 -1.02 -13.38
C PRO A 201 5.95 -0.59 -12.16
N ILE A 202 5.47 -1.55 -11.39
CA ILE A 202 4.71 -1.32 -10.17
C ILE A 202 5.63 -1.20 -8.94
N ARG A 203 5.13 -0.57 -7.87
CA ARG A 203 5.85 -0.43 -6.59
C ARG A 203 5.70 -1.65 -5.71
N ALA A 204 4.46 -2.09 -5.55
CA ALA A 204 4.06 -3.21 -4.72
C ALA A 204 2.75 -3.80 -5.26
N ILE A 205 2.42 -4.99 -4.78
CA ILE A 205 1.13 -5.62 -5.03
C ILE A 205 0.47 -5.94 -3.68
N GLY A 206 -0.87 -5.90 -3.61
CA GLY A 206 -1.60 -6.28 -2.40
C GLY A 206 -2.80 -7.14 -2.73
N ILE A 207 -3.24 -7.96 -1.78
CA ILE A 207 -4.38 -8.86 -1.94
C ILE A 207 -5.17 -8.99 -0.62
N ASP A 208 -6.46 -9.27 -0.72
CA ASP A 208 -7.36 -9.51 0.42
C ASP A 208 -7.51 -11.00 0.78
N THR A 209 -6.49 -11.82 0.48
CA THR A 209 -6.37 -13.24 0.87
C THR A 209 -5.10 -13.47 1.69
N ALA A 210 -4.94 -14.70 2.19
CA ALA A 210 -3.84 -15.08 3.08
C ALA A 210 -2.49 -15.24 2.37
N SER A 211 -2.47 -15.21 1.04
CA SER A 211 -1.26 -15.31 0.22
C SER A 211 -1.49 -14.71 -1.15
N ILE A 212 -0.42 -14.15 -1.74
CA ILE A 212 -0.44 -13.70 -3.13
C ILE A 212 -0.57 -14.88 -4.11
N ASP A 213 -0.05 -16.05 -3.79
CA ASP A 213 -0.37 -17.29 -4.50
C ASP A 213 -1.74 -17.81 -4.04
N TYR A 214 -2.46 -18.54 -4.90
CA TYR A 214 -3.74 -19.17 -4.54
C TYR A 214 -3.54 -20.31 -3.52
N GLY A 215 -4.56 -20.63 -2.72
CA GLY A 215 -4.47 -21.56 -1.59
C GLY A 215 -3.77 -22.90 -1.89
N PRO A 216 -4.13 -23.63 -2.95
CA PRO A 216 -3.49 -24.90 -3.31
C PRO A 216 -2.06 -24.81 -3.88
N SER A 217 -1.47 -23.61 -3.99
CA SER A 217 -0.10 -23.44 -4.50
C SER A 217 0.91 -24.17 -3.61
N THR A 218 1.81 -24.94 -4.21
CA THR A 218 2.89 -25.64 -3.53
C THR A 218 4.28 -25.16 -3.95
N LEU A 219 4.38 -24.37 -5.01
CA LEU A 219 5.63 -23.90 -5.59
C LEU A 219 5.85 -22.39 -5.40
N PHE A 220 4.84 -21.66 -4.93
CA PHE A 220 4.87 -20.22 -4.64
C PHE A 220 5.46 -19.40 -5.80
N GLU A 221 5.05 -19.75 -7.04
CA GLU A 221 5.68 -19.19 -8.24
C GLU A 221 5.36 -17.70 -8.44
N SER A 222 4.19 -17.22 -7.96
CA SER A 222 3.84 -15.81 -8.05
C SER A 222 4.68 -14.98 -7.09
N HIS A 223 4.90 -15.45 -5.85
CA HIS A 223 5.87 -14.83 -4.92
C HIS A 223 7.25 -14.74 -5.55
N ARG A 224 7.77 -15.87 -6.02
CA ARG A 224 9.11 -15.93 -6.61
C ARG A 224 9.27 -14.97 -7.78
N ALA A 225 8.30 -14.92 -8.70
CA ALA A 225 8.32 -14.03 -9.84
C ALA A 225 8.35 -12.54 -9.44
N LEU A 226 7.60 -12.15 -8.39
CA LEU A 226 7.58 -10.77 -7.88
C LEU A 226 8.87 -10.43 -7.12
N TYR A 227 9.31 -11.32 -6.23
CA TYR A 227 10.39 -11.02 -5.28
C TYR A 227 11.77 -11.04 -5.93
N GLU A 228 11.97 -11.83 -6.99
CA GLU A 228 13.16 -11.74 -7.87
C GLU A 228 13.32 -10.35 -8.53
N HIS A 229 12.29 -9.49 -8.45
CA HIS A 229 12.30 -8.12 -8.98
C HIS A 229 12.10 -7.06 -7.88
N ASP A 230 12.31 -7.43 -6.61
CA ASP A 230 12.14 -6.56 -5.44
C ASP A 230 10.76 -5.87 -5.39
N ILE A 231 9.70 -6.57 -5.79
CA ILE A 231 8.30 -6.11 -5.67
C ILE A 231 7.69 -6.77 -4.43
N PRO A 232 7.52 -6.07 -3.30
CA PRO A 232 6.92 -6.62 -2.09
C PRO A 232 5.42 -6.85 -2.25
N ALA A 233 4.86 -7.77 -1.45
CA ALA A 233 3.42 -8.03 -1.41
C ALA A 233 2.80 -7.65 -0.06
N PHE A 234 1.55 -7.12 -0.09
CA PHE A 234 0.73 -6.90 1.08
C PHE A 234 -0.37 -7.95 1.11
N GLU A 235 -0.50 -8.68 2.20
CA GLU A 235 -1.45 -9.79 2.31
C GLU A 235 -2.45 -9.57 3.45
N ASN A 236 -3.57 -10.29 3.38
CA ASN A 236 -4.68 -10.11 4.31
C ASN A 236 -5.16 -8.64 4.42
N LEU A 237 -5.25 -7.94 3.30
CA LEU A 237 -5.85 -6.61 3.28
C LEU A 237 -7.37 -6.70 3.50
N THR A 238 -7.96 -5.63 4.01
CA THR A 238 -9.42 -5.51 4.17
C THR A 238 -9.95 -4.23 3.55
N ALA A 239 -11.27 -4.08 3.50
CA ALA A 239 -11.98 -2.88 3.06
C ALA A 239 -11.61 -2.39 1.63
N LEU A 240 -11.11 -3.28 0.75
CA LEU A 240 -10.81 -2.93 -0.64
C LEU A 240 -12.08 -2.56 -1.43
N ASP A 241 -13.26 -2.97 -0.97
CA ASP A 241 -14.58 -2.59 -1.52
C ASP A 241 -14.94 -1.12 -1.30
N ARG A 242 -14.27 -0.45 -0.36
CA ARG A 242 -14.44 0.99 -0.11
C ARG A 242 -13.60 1.86 -1.03
N LEU A 243 -12.65 1.28 -1.75
CA LEU A 243 -11.74 2.02 -2.62
C LEU A 243 -12.34 2.20 -4.01
N PRO A 244 -12.14 3.37 -4.63
CA PRO A 244 -12.38 3.51 -6.07
C PRO A 244 -11.39 2.64 -6.85
N ILE A 245 -11.78 2.25 -8.06
CA ILE A 245 -10.91 1.45 -8.95
C ILE A 245 -9.58 2.15 -9.23
N THR A 246 -9.59 3.49 -9.32
CA THR A 246 -8.40 4.32 -9.49
C THR A 246 -8.50 5.58 -8.61
N GLY A 247 -7.36 6.21 -8.32
CA GLY A 247 -7.32 7.50 -7.62
C GLY A 247 -7.09 7.42 -6.12
N ALA A 248 -7.19 6.25 -5.48
CA ALA A 248 -6.77 6.09 -4.09
C ALA A 248 -5.25 6.23 -3.96
N TYR A 249 -4.80 6.65 -2.78
CA TYR A 249 -3.40 6.73 -2.41
C TYR A 249 -3.15 5.84 -1.19
N VAL A 250 -2.19 4.92 -1.27
CA VAL A 250 -1.92 3.94 -0.21
C VAL A 250 -0.65 4.28 0.55
N ILE A 251 -0.71 4.13 1.86
CA ILE A 251 0.40 4.21 2.81
C ILE A 251 0.41 2.89 3.57
N ALA A 252 1.44 2.07 3.35
CA ALA A 252 1.54 0.70 3.87
C ALA A 252 2.89 0.52 4.59
N LEU A 253 2.95 0.94 5.87
CA LEU A 253 4.19 0.98 6.64
C LEU A 253 4.27 -0.20 7.62
N PRO A 254 5.18 -1.17 7.40
CA PRO A 254 5.38 -2.30 8.29
C PRO A 254 6.20 -1.94 9.53
N MET A 255 6.19 -2.84 10.51
CA MET A 255 7.26 -2.87 11.52
C MET A 255 8.60 -3.04 10.82
N LYS A 256 9.56 -2.15 11.14
CA LYS A 256 10.89 -2.18 10.53
C LYS A 256 11.79 -3.18 11.25
N ILE A 257 11.54 -4.47 11.03
CA ILE A 257 12.28 -5.59 11.65
C ILE A 257 13.61 -5.76 10.92
N GLY A 258 14.73 -5.62 11.62
CA GLY A 258 16.06 -5.79 11.02
C GLY A 258 16.29 -7.22 10.55
N GLY A 259 16.48 -7.42 9.24
CA GLY A 259 16.66 -8.73 8.63
C GLY A 259 15.37 -9.55 8.47
N GLY A 260 14.18 -8.97 8.75
CA GLY A 260 12.91 -9.68 8.64
C GLY A 260 12.54 -10.04 7.22
N SER A 261 11.91 -11.20 7.05
CA SER A 261 11.34 -11.67 5.77
C SER A 261 9.96 -11.07 5.49
N GLY A 262 9.31 -10.53 6.51
CA GLY A 262 8.02 -9.85 6.48
C GLY A 262 7.78 -9.10 7.78
N ALA A 263 6.62 -8.48 7.92
CA ALA A 263 6.24 -7.82 9.17
C ALA A 263 4.75 -7.47 9.24
N PRO A 264 4.17 -7.39 10.44
CA PRO A 264 2.88 -6.75 10.66
C PRO A 264 2.82 -5.36 10.00
N LEU A 265 1.69 -5.05 9.39
CA LEU A 265 1.49 -3.86 8.56
C LEU A 265 0.26 -3.08 9.02
N ARG A 266 0.37 -1.74 9.12
CA ARG A 266 -0.80 -0.87 9.11
C ARG A 266 -0.90 -0.21 7.74
N ALA A 267 -1.80 -0.72 6.91
CA ALA A 267 -2.10 -0.14 5.61
C ALA A 267 -3.30 0.80 5.71
N VAL A 268 -3.18 1.96 5.08
CA VAL A 268 -4.24 2.99 5.02
C VAL A 268 -4.36 3.46 3.58
N ALA A 269 -5.59 3.60 3.09
CA ALA A 269 -5.84 4.32 1.86
C ALA A 269 -6.40 5.72 2.15
N VAL A 270 -6.01 6.69 1.34
CA VAL A 270 -6.58 8.03 1.27
C VAL A 270 -7.41 8.09 0.00
N LEU A 271 -8.70 8.36 0.11
CA LEU A 271 -9.60 8.50 -1.04
C LEU A 271 -9.40 9.86 -1.72
N PRO A 272 -9.70 9.98 -3.02
CA PRO A 272 -9.60 11.24 -3.76
C PRO A 272 -10.58 12.31 -3.27
#